data_7219dc04f785f21a296c0261e016e2a4
#
_entry.id   7219dc04f785f21a296c0261e016e2a4
#
_cell.length_a   1.000
_cell.length_b   1.000
_cell.length_c   1.000
_cell.angle_alpha   90.00
_cell.angle_beta   90.00
_cell.angle_gamma   90.00
#
_symmetry.space_group_name_H-M   'P 1'
#
loop_
_entity.id
_entity.type
_entity.pdbx_description
1 polymer ?
#
loop_
_entity_poly.entity_id
_entity_poly.type
_entity_poly.pdbx_seq_one_letter_code
_entity_poly.pdbx_strand_id
1 'polypeptide(L)'
;MKKNAVYIITGSKTLNKKRNFSYLLLAVLLINIFSCKNKQQETIETTDDSLHVALDIVDEDSMLIFENNADKWLDLSLRNNETNWKRFKLKEFWYEDSLQKESFTPAKDFYQNYSSLLKWSPDSSYILDIGTYSKVLVKDKNGTNKIEDGEVDTKASLIFPKENLYSKLIFLGASGNFIDGRWIDSTQFSILGVFDEKGNQKPDTLLWLIDAKEKFFRKYKLE
;
A
#
# COMPACT_ATOMS: atom_id res chain seq x y z
N MET A 1 41.44 -19.55 10.81
CA MET A 1 42.13 -18.28 11.17
C MET A 1 42.83 -17.73 9.96
N LYS A 2 42.33 -16.66 9.35
CA LYS A 2 43.02 -15.86 8.32
C LYS A 2 42.86 -14.40 8.72
N LYS A 3 44.00 -13.74 8.91
CA LYS A 3 44.15 -12.34 9.36
C LYS A 3 43.97 -11.43 8.14
N ASN A 4 43.13 -10.41 8.27
CA ASN A 4 42.99 -9.34 7.29
C ASN A 4 44.02 -8.25 7.62
N ALA A 5 44.81 -7.89 6.62
CA ALA A 5 45.78 -6.80 6.70
C ALA A 5 45.13 -5.48 6.30
N VAL A 6 45.32 -4.46 7.14
CA VAL A 6 44.93 -3.07 6.89
C VAL A 6 46.13 -2.37 6.23
N TYR A 7 45.91 -1.78 5.08
CA TYR A 7 46.90 -0.89 4.45
C TYR A 7 46.53 0.56 4.70
N ILE A 8 47.41 1.24 5.42
CA ILE A 8 47.39 2.70 5.58
C ILE A 8 48.38 3.28 4.56
N ILE A 9 47.90 4.11 3.65
CA ILE A 9 48.80 4.89 2.78
C ILE A 9 48.76 6.35 3.22
N THR A 10 49.84 6.77 3.84
CA THR A 10 50.16 8.17 4.07
C THR A 10 51.04 8.69 2.93
N GLY A 11 50.63 9.77 2.30
CA GLY A 11 51.44 10.44 1.29
C GLY A 11 51.05 11.88 1.11
N SER A 12 51.68 12.78 1.87
CA SER A 12 51.60 14.21 1.71
C SER A 12 52.43 14.67 0.51
N LYS A 13 51.86 15.45 -0.40
CA LYS A 13 52.60 16.43 -1.23
C LYS A 13 51.79 17.69 -1.40
N THR A 14 52.25 18.73 -0.71
CA THR A 14 51.83 20.10 -0.90
C THR A 14 52.29 20.61 -2.27
N LEU A 15 51.38 21.09 -3.08
CA LEU A 15 51.68 21.92 -4.23
C LEU A 15 50.85 23.20 -4.19
N ASN A 16 51.55 24.30 -3.93
CA ASN A 16 51.04 25.66 -4.02
C ASN A 16 50.52 25.98 -5.42
N LYS A 17 49.22 26.17 -5.56
CA LYS A 17 48.60 26.81 -6.72
C LYS A 17 47.42 27.67 -6.31
N LYS A 18 47.69 28.62 -5.45
CA LYS A 18 46.78 29.74 -5.14
C LYS A 18 46.83 30.71 -6.31
N ARG A 19 45.92 30.64 -7.27
CA ARG A 19 45.47 31.82 -8.07
C ARG A 19 44.41 31.54 -9.11
N ASN A 20 44.18 30.25 -9.51
CA ASN A 20 43.16 29.96 -10.51
C ASN A 20 41.89 29.28 -9.94
N PHE A 21 41.88 29.06 -8.62
CA PHE A 21 40.72 28.37 -8.00
C PHE A 21 39.52 29.29 -7.79
N SER A 22 39.78 30.61 -7.68
CA SER A 22 38.70 31.59 -7.43
C SER A 22 37.74 31.75 -8.61
N TYR A 23 38.24 31.67 -9.85
CA TYR A 23 37.38 31.79 -11.06
C TYR A 23 36.60 30.51 -11.38
N LEU A 24 37.18 29.37 -11.01
CA LEU A 24 36.45 28.09 -11.19
C LEU A 24 35.28 27.96 -10.22
N LEU A 25 35.47 28.44 -8.98
CA LEU A 25 34.41 28.42 -7.96
C LEU A 25 33.28 29.41 -8.31
N LEU A 26 33.60 30.57 -8.91
CA LEU A 26 32.62 31.53 -9.38
C LEU A 26 31.80 30.97 -10.58
N ALA A 27 32.46 30.25 -11.49
CA ALA A 27 31.80 29.64 -12.64
C ALA A 27 30.84 28.49 -12.22
N VAL A 28 31.22 27.68 -11.22
CA VAL A 28 30.36 26.63 -10.65
C VAL A 28 29.17 27.23 -9.90
N LEU A 29 29.34 28.35 -9.23
CA LEU A 29 28.25 29.04 -8.54
C LEU A 29 27.22 29.62 -9.52
N LEU A 30 27.66 30.13 -10.66
CA LEU A 30 26.77 30.68 -11.70
C LEU A 30 25.96 29.61 -12.44
N ILE A 31 26.48 28.37 -12.56
CA ILE A 31 25.75 27.27 -13.19
C ILE A 31 24.61 26.76 -12.31
N ASN A 32 24.74 26.88 -10.98
CA ASN A 32 23.66 26.45 -10.06
C ASN A 32 22.47 27.40 -10.00
N ILE A 33 22.59 28.65 -10.42
CA ILE A 33 21.46 29.59 -10.44
C ILE A 33 20.56 29.44 -11.68
N PHE A 34 21.03 28.74 -12.73
CA PHE A 34 20.19 28.44 -13.91
C PHE A 34 19.53 27.06 -13.88
N SER A 35 19.77 26.24 -12.85
CA SER A 35 19.18 24.91 -12.71
C SER A 35 17.93 24.86 -11.81
N CYS A 36 17.41 25.98 -11.36
CA CYS A 36 16.03 26.08 -10.89
C CYS A 36 15.11 26.21 -12.11
N LYS A 37 15.01 25.15 -12.90
CA LYS A 37 13.78 24.92 -13.65
C LYS A 37 12.68 24.73 -12.62
N ASN A 38 11.77 25.72 -12.57
CA ASN A 38 10.46 25.59 -11.99
C ASN A 38 9.97 24.15 -12.26
N LYS A 39 9.87 23.31 -11.23
CA LYS A 39 8.82 22.34 -11.21
C LYS A 39 7.56 23.20 -11.27
N GLN A 40 7.04 23.41 -12.47
CA GLN A 40 5.63 23.67 -12.60
C GLN A 40 4.96 22.58 -11.79
N GLN A 41 4.43 22.98 -10.67
CA GLN A 41 3.38 22.27 -10.01
C GLN A 41 2.31 22.25 -11.10
N GLU A 42 2.21 21.14 -11.83
CA GLU A 42 1.05 20.87 -12.66
C GLU A 42 -0.11 20.89 -11.67
N THR A 43 -0.70 22.04 -11.57
CA THR A 43 -2.09 22.15 -11.15
C THR A 43 -2.78 21.30 -12.19
N ILE A 44 -3.22 20.12 -11.81
CA ILE A 44 -4.13 19.31 -12.61
C ILE A 44 -5.31 20.26 -12.84
N GLU A 45 -5.30 20.95 -13.98
CA GLU A 45 -6.52 21.48 -14.53
C GLU A 45 -7.41 20.26 -14.66
N THR A 46 -8.41 20.17 -13.80
CA THR A 46 -9.48 19.19 -13.93
C THR A 46 -10.14 19.48 -15.26
N THR A 47 -9.61 18.88 -16.31
CA THR A 47 -10.24 18.92 -17.62
C THR A 47 -11.59 18.24 -17.45
N ASP A 48 -12.58 18.73 -18.15
CA ASP A 48 -13.96 18.21 -18.15
C ASP A 48 -13.96 16.67 -18.33
N ASP A 49 -13.05 16.15 -19.13
CA ASP A 49 -12.82 14.73 -19.37
C ASP A 49 -12.45 13.93 -18.10
N SER A 50 -11.62 14.47 -17.21
CA SER A 50 -11.24 13.76 -15.96
C SER A 50 -12.40 13.67 -14.97
N LEU A 51 -13.29 14.67 -14.98
CA LEU A 51 -14.49 14.65 -14.15
C LEU A 51 -15.49 13.61 -14.67
N HIS A 52 -15.69 13.50 -15.98
CA HIS A 52 -16.55 12.49 -16.58
C HIS A 52 -16.06 11.07 -16.26
N VAL A 53 -14.77 10.78 -16.42
CA VAL A 53 -14.18 9.49 -16.06
C VAL A 53 -14.38 9.17 -14.59
N ALA A 54 -14.22 10.13 -13.68
CA ALA A 54 -14.43 9.92 -12.26
C ALA A 54 -15.90 9.63 -11.90
N LEU A 55 -16.85 10.26 -12.60
CA LEU A 55 -18.28 10.01 -12.42
C LEU A 55 -18.67 8.61 -12.92
N ASP A 56 -18.18 8.20 -14.08
CA ASP A 56 -18.43 6.88 -14.63
C ASP A 56 -17.92 5.78 -13.69
N ILE A 57 -16.70 5.94 -13.13
CA ILE A 57 -16.15 5.03 -12.12
C ILE A 57 -17.05 4.93 -10.89
N VAL A 58 -17.54 6.06 -10.36
CA VAL A 58 -18.40 6.05 -9.17
C VAL A 58 -19.73 5.37 -9.44
N ASP A 59 -20.28 5.54 -10.62
CA ASP A 59 -21.55 4.91 -11.02
C ASP A 59 -21.39 3.40 -11.17
N GLU A 60 -20.32 2.93 -11.84
CA GLU A 60 -19.99 1.50 -11.96
C GLU A 60 -19.74 0.87 -10.59
N ASP A 61 -18.96 1.51 -9.74
CA ASP A 61 -18.67 1.02 -8.40
C ASP A 61 -19.92 0.99 -7.51
N SER A 62 -20.84 1.95 -7.69
CA SER A 62 -22.12 1.96 -6.98
C SER A 62 -22.96 0.75 -7.36
N MET A 63 -23.05 0.41 -8.63
CA MET A 63 -23.75 -0.79 -9.09
C MET A 63 -23.08 -2.06 -8.52
N LEU A 64 -21.76 -2.16 -8.61
CA LEU A 64 -20.98 -3.28 -8.09
C LEU A 64 -21.23 -3.51 -6.58
N ILE A 65 -21.23 -2.46 -5.79
CA ILE A 65 -21.44 -2.50 -4.33
C ILE A 65 -22.87 -2.96 -4.01
N PHE A 66 -23.89 -2.42 -4.68
CA PHE A 66 -25.29 -2.77 -4.40
C PHE A 66 -25.65 -4.17 -4.87
N GLU A 67 -25.26 -4.57 -6.06
CA GLU A 67 -25.56 -5.91 -6.63
C GLU A 67 -24.96 -7.02 -5.78
N ASN A 68 -23.82 -6.77 -5.14
CA ASN A 68 -23.11 -7.75 -4.32
C ASN A 68 -23.37 -7.61 -2.81
N ASN A 69 -24.34 -6.80 -2.38
CA ASN A 69 -24.66 -6.53 -0.98
C ASN A 69 -23.44 -6.08 -0.14
N ALA A 70 -22.48 -5.39 -0.74
CA ALA A 70 -21.30 -4.90 -0.04
C ALA A 70 -21.64 -3.71 0.85
N ASP A 71 -22.73 -3.00 0.61
CA ASP A 71 -23.25 -1.93 1.46
C ASP A 71 -23.56 -2.44 2.89
N LYS A 72 -24.21 -3.59 3.02
CA LYS A 72 -24.46 -4.24 4.32
C LYS A 72 -23.16 -4.64 5.03
N TRP A 73 -22.16 -5.09 4.27
CA TRP A 73 -20.87 -5.42 4.83
C TRP A 73 -20.16 -4.17 5.39
N LEU A 74 -20.24 -3.03 4.72
CA LEU A 74 -19.69 -1.76 5.21
C LEU A 74 -20.32 -1.36 6.55
N ASP A 75 -21.65 -1.41 6.67
CA ASP A 75 -22.36 -1.14 7.91
C ASP A 75 -21.89 -2.03 9.06
N LEU A 76 -21.80 -3.32 8.82
CA LEU A 76 -21.39 -4.30 9.83
C LEU A 76 -19.92 -4.10 10.24
N SER A 77 -19.04 -3.85 9.29
CA SER A 77 -17.60 -3.70 9.53
C SER A 77 -17.29 -2.43 10.33
N LEU A 78 -18.01 -1.36 10.09
CA LEU A 78 -17.85 -0.09 10.80
C LEU A 78 -18.66 0.00 12.09
N ARG A 79 -19.52 -0.99 12.37
CA ARG A 79 -20.42 -1.01 13.54
C ARG A 79 -21.25 0.26 13.68
N ASN A 80 -21.60 0.86 12.56
CA ASN A 80 -22.32 2.11 12.49
C ASN A 80 -23.44 2.02 11.46
N ASN A 81 -24.66 1.86 11.90
CA ASN A 81 -25.85 1.70 11.06
C ASN A 81 -26.13 2.89 10.13
N GLU A 82 -25.41 4.00 10.28
CA GLU A 82 -25.53 5.17 9.43
C GLU A 82 -24.49 5.22 8.30
N THR A 83 -23.53 4.30 8.31
CA THR A 83 -22.46 4.26 7.31
C THR A 83 -22.90 3.43 6.12
N ASN A 84 -23.10 4.08 5.01
CA ASN A 84 -23.41 3.44 3.74
C ASN A 84 -22.46 3.90 2.63
N TRP A 85 -22.50 3.23 1.49
CA TRP A 85 -21.69 3.53 0.34
C TRP A 85 -21.74 5.00 -0.10
N LYS A 86 -22.89 5.65 -0.03
CA LYS A 86 -23.09 7.04 -0.46
C LYS A 86 -22.21 8.05 0.27
N ARG A 87 -21.73 7.70 1.46
CA ARG A 87 -20.81 8.54 2.24
C ARG A 87 -19.35 8.38 1.80
N PHE A 88 -19.03 7.39 1.01
CA PHE A 88 -17.69 7.24 0.47
C PHE A 88 -17.52 8.08 -0.78
N LYS A 89 -16.48 8.92 -0.80
CA LYS A 89 -16.12 9.76 -1.95
C LYS A 89 -14.83 9.28 -2.57
N LEU A 90 -14.83 9.14 -3.89
CA LEU A 90 -13.65 8.79 -4.66
C LEU A 90 -12.55 9.84 -4.43
N LYS A 91 -11.35 9.40 -4.03
CA LYS A 91 -10.18 10.25 -3.81
C LYS A 91 -9.18 10.11 -4.93
N GLU A 92 -8.90 8.89 -5.33
CA GLU A 92 -7.94 8.60 -6.38
C GLU A 92 -8.23 7.25 -7.01
N PHE A 93 -7.79 7.09 -8.24
CA PHE A 93 -7.79 5.82 -8.95
C PHE A 93 -6.55 5.72 -9.82
N TRP A 94 -6.05 4.49 -10.00
CA TRP A 94 -4.87 4.25 -10.83
C TRP A 94 -4.84 2.82 -11.35
N TYR A 95 -4.06 2.63 -12.38
CA TYR A 95 -3.71 1.31 -12.90
C TYR A 95 -2.26 0.99 -12.58
N GLU A 96 -2.01 -0.25 -12.19
CA GLU A 96 -0.65 -0.77 -12.06
C GLU A 96 -0.27 -1.51 -13.35
N ASP A 97 0.90 -1.23 -13.89
CA ASP A 97 1.41 -1.95 -15.07
C ASP A 97 1.52 -3.45 -14.80
N SER A 98 2.00 -3.80 -13.59
CA SER A 98 2.12 -5.17 -13.13
C SER A 98 2.05 -5.25 -11.62
N LEU A 99 1.40 -6.27 -11.07
CA LEU A 99 1.56 -6.63 -9.68
C LEU A 99 2.92 -7.32 -9.50
N GLN A 100 3.82 -6.68 -8.75
CA GLN A 100 5.12 -7.27 -8.46
C GLN A 100 4.93 -8.51 -7.59
N LYS A 101 5.29 -9.68 -8.14
CA LYS A 101 5.15 -10.96 -7.47
C LYS A 101 6.47 -11.37 -6.83
N GLU A 102 6.40 -11.79 -5.59
CA GLU A 102 7.51 -12.34 -4.81
C GLU A 102 7.24 -13.78 -4.42
N SER A 103 8.29 -14.56 -4.18
CA SER A 103 8.14 -15.95 -3.73
C SER A 103 7.43 -16.02 -2.38
N PHE A 104 6.48 -16.92 -2.27
CA PHE A 104 5.71 -17.18 -1.06
C PHE A 104 5.89 -18.64 -0.62
N THR A 105 6.56 -18.82 0.49
CA THR A 105 6.75 -20.15 1.09
C THR A 105 6.13 -20.16 2.48
N PRO A 106 4.81 -20.45 2.58
CA PRO A 106 4.12 -20.45 3.87
C PRO A 106 4.62 -21.60 4.77
N ALA A 107 4.61 -21.39 6.08
CA ALA A 107 4.80 -22.45 7.04
C ALA A 107 3.72 -23.55 6.88
N LYS A 108 4.00 -24.77 7.33
CA LYS A 108 3.15 -25.95 7.11
C LYS A 108 1.66 -25.71 7.39
N ASP A 109 1.33 -25.04 8.46
CA ASP A 109 -0.06 -24.85 8.89
C ASP A 109 -0.51 -23.38 8.75
N PHE A 110 0.12 -22.62 7.84
CA PHE A 110 -0.13 -21.19 7.66
C PHE A 110 -1.60 -20.89 7.39
N TYR A 111 -2.19 -21.53 6.39
CA TYR A 111 -3.57 -21.27 5.99
C TYR A 111 -4.58 -21.61 7.08
N GLN A 112 -4.31 -22.62 7.88
CA GLN A 112 -5.14 -23.00 9.01
C GLN A 112 -5.01 -22.01 10.17
N ASN A 113 -3.78 -21.71 10.54
CA ASN A 113 -3.48 -20.84 11.69
C ASN A 113 -3.97 -19.40 11.49
N TYR A 114 -3.87 -18.88 10.26
CA TYR A 114 -4.26 -17.52 9.93
C TYR A 114 -5.59 -17.43 9.17
N SER A 115 -6.42 -18.46 9.20
CA SER A 115 -7.68 -18.56 8.43
C SER A 115 -8.63 -17.37 8.63
N SER A 116 -8.66 -16.76 9.81
CA SER A 116 -9.49 -15.58 10.09
C SER A 116 -9.03 -14.31 9.37
N LEU A 117 -7.75 -14.23 9.01
CA LEU A 117 -7.14 -13.08 8.32
C LEU A 117 -7.05 -13.26 6.81
N LEU A 118 -7.29 -14.48 6.34
CA LEU A 118 -7.18 -14.85 4.94
C LEU A 118 -8.57 -14.96 4.31
N LYS A 119 -8.83 -14.20 3.26
CA LYS A 119 -10.10 -14.21 2.55
C LYS A 119 -9.88 -14.84 1.17
N TRP A 120 -10.39 -16.04 0.98
CA TRP A 120 -10.32 -16.74 -0.29
C TRP A 120 -11.27 -16.13 -1.33
N SER A 121 -10.82 -16.00 -2.58
CA SER A 121 -11.71 -15.65 -3.68
C SER A 121 -12.74 -16.76 -3.90
N PRO A 122 -13.94 -16.48 -4.46
CA PRO A 122 -15.00 -17.46 -4.66
C PRO A 122 -14.56 -18.71 -5.47
N ASP A 123 -13.63 -18.52 -6.40
CA ASP A 123 -13.07 -19.57 -7.24
C ASP A 123 -11.76 -20.17 -6.68
N SER A 124 -11.32 -19.73 -5.52
CA SER A 124 -10.06 -20.13 -4.84
C SER A 124 -8.79 -19.88 -5.67
N SER A 125 -8.83 -18.95 -6.61
CA SER A 125 -7.66 -18.57 -7.41
C SER A 125 -6.73 -17.64 -6.65
N TYR A 126 -7.27 -16.86 -5.72
CA TYR A 126 -6.54 -15.85 -4.94
C TYR A 126 -6.91 -15.92 -3.47
N ILE A 127 -6.00 -15.39 -2.64
CA ILE A 127 -6.28 -15.13 -1.22
C ILE A 127 -5.91 -13.68 -0.92
N LEU A 128 -6.88 -12.91 -0.44
CA LEU A 128 -6.63 -11.60 0.12
C LEU A 128 -6.15 -11.77 1.57
N ASP A 129 -4.94 -11.34 1.84
CA ASP A 129 -4.34 -11.30 3.17
C ASP A 129 -4.33 -9.86 3.67
N ILE A 130 -5.11 -9.58 4.72
CA ILE A 130 -5.29 -8.24 5.27
C ILE A 130 -4.59 -8.04 6.62
N GLY A 131 -3.79 -9.00 7.09
CA GLY A 131 -3.24 -8.82 8.42
C GLY A 131 -2.18 -9.80 8.90
N THR A 132 -1.83 -10.85 8.16
CA THR A 132 -0.84 -11.81 8.67
C THR A 132 0.54 -11.17 8.87
N TYR A 133 0.86 -10.10 8.14
CA TYR A 133 2.13 -9.38 8.24
C TYR A 133 2.40 -8.83 9.64
N SER A 134 1.37 -8.30 10.30
CA SER A 134 1.48 -7.70 11.64
C SER A 134 1.18 -8.67 12.77
N LYS A 135 1.05 -9.96 12.50
CA LYS A 135 0.64 -10.96 13.48
C LYS A 135 1.68 -12.06 13.65
N VAL A 136 1.83 -12.52 14.88
CA VAL A 136 2.67 -13.66 15.23
C VAL A 136 1.83 -14.79 15.82
N LEU A 137 2.26 -16.00 15.57
CA LEU A 137 1.64 -17.19 16.13
C LEU A 137 2.38 -17.57 17.41
N VAL A 138 1.69 -17.51 18.53
CA VAL A 138 2.21 -17.91 19.84
C VAL A 138 1.47 -19.13 20.36
N LYS A 139 2.12 -19.91 21.22
CA LYS A 139 1.45 -20.99 21.94
C LYS A 139 0.99 -20.49 23.30
N ASP A 140 -0.26 -20.71 23.62
CA ASP A 140 -0.78 -20.46 24.95
C ASP A 140 -0.25 -21.51 25.97
N LYS A 141 -0.64 -21.36 27.23
CA LYS A 141 -0.23 -22.27 28.33
C LYS A 141 -0.68 -23.73 28.13
N ASN A 142 -1.68 -23.94 27.27
CA ASN A 142 -2.25 -25.23 26.94
C ASN A 142 -1.66 -25.82 25.67
N GLY A 143 -0.71 -25.12 25.03
CA GLY A 143 -0.10 -25.53 23.77
C GLY A 143 -0.96 -25.19 22.52
N THR A 144 -2.08 -24.47 22.69
CA THR A 144 -2.95 -24.04 21.59
C THR A 144 -2.36 -22.84 20.89
N ASN A 145 -2.41 -22.84 19.56
CA ASN A 145 -1.95 -21.72 18.75
C ASN A 145 -2.90 -20.52 18.92
N LYS A 146 -2.33 -19.36 19.20
CA LYS A 146 -3.03 -18.07 19.29
C LYS A 146 -2.34 -17.03 18.43
N ILE A 147 -3.12 -16.22 17.74
CA ILE A 147 -2.61 -15.09 16.99
C ILE A 147 -2.51 -13.88 17.93
N GLU A 148 -1.34 -13.25 17.96
CA GLU A 148 -1.09 -12.03 18.73
C GLU A 148 -0.49 -10.95 17.83
N ASP A 149 -0.58 -9.69 18.27
CA ASP A 149 0.07 -8.58 17.58
C ASP A 149 1.59 -8.73 17.65
N GLY A 150 2.25 -8.60 16.50
CA GLY A 150 3.70 -8.68 16.35
C GLY A 150 4.28 -7.35 15.91
N GLU A 151 4.26 -7.10 14.61
CA GLU A 151 4.78 -5.87 14.02
C GLU A 151 3.78 -4.71 14.16
N VAL A 152 4.31 -3.49 14.16
CA VAL A 152 3.47 -2.28 14.20
C VAL A 152 2.92 -1.93 12.83
N ASP A 153 3.67 -2.24 11.79
CA ASP A 153 3.31 -1.94 10.41
C ASP A 153 2.20 -2.86 9.91
N THR A 154 1.33 -2.34 9.05
CA THR A 154 0.25 -3.09 8.42
C THR A 154 0.39 -3.14 6.90
N LYS A 155 0.13 -4.32 6.36
CA LYS A 155 0.23 -4.61 4.93
C LYS A 155 -0.93 -5.49 4.48
N ALA A 156 -1.56 -5.15 3.36
CA ALA A 156 -2.44 -6.03 2.62
C ALA A 156 -1.72 -6.63 1.42
N SER A 157 -1.93 -7.92 1.18
CA SER A 157 -1.29 -8.65 0.08
C SER A 157 -2.30 -9.55 -0.65
N LEU A 158 -2.00 -9.82 -1.90
CA LEU A 158 -2.69 -10.83 -2.70
C LEU A 158 -1.79 -12.05 -2.83
N ILE A 159 -2.24 -13.20 -2.37
CA ILE A 159 -1.52 -14.46 -2.48
C ILE A 159 -2.07 -15.24 -3.68
N PHE A 160 -1.17 -15.82 -4.45
CA PHE A 160 -1.41 -16.69 -5.60
C PHE A 160 -1.06 -18.13 -5.19
N PRO A 161 -1.99 -18.88 -4.56
CA PRO A 161 -1.64 -20.14 -3.90
C PRO A 161 -1.13 -21.22 -4.87
N LYS A 162 -1.63 -21.22 -6.12
CA LYS A 162 -1.19 -22.18 -7.15
C LYS A 162 0.20 -21.89 -7.69
N GLU A 163 0.64 -20.63 -7.61
CA GLU A 163 1.93 -20.18 -8.11
C GLU A 163 3.00 -20.15 -7.00
N ASN A 164 2.61 -20.24 -5.74
CA ASN A 164 3.47 -19.99 -4.57
C ASN A 164 4.08 -18.59 -4.62
N LEU A 165 3.28 -17.60 -4.97
CA LEU A 165 3.67 -16.20 -5.06
C LEU A 165 2.72 -15.33 -4.23
N TYR A 166 3.19 -14.15 -3.87
CA TYR A 166 2.33 -13.09 -3.34
C TYR A 166 2.72 -11.74 -3.96
N SER A 167 1.78 -10.80 -3.91
CA SER A 167 2.01 -9.42 -4.29
C SER A 167 1.55 -8.49 -3.18
N LYS A 168 2.36 -7.49 -2.83
CA LYS A 168 1.96 -6.42 -1.93
C LYS A 168 0.97 -5.50 -2.65
N LEU A 169 -0.19 -5.26 -2.03
CA LEU A 169 -1.21 -4.36 -2.54
C LEU A 169 -1.13 -2.98 -1.90
N ILE A 170 -1.23 -2.94 -0.56
CA ILE A 170 -1.28 -1.71 0.21
C ILE A 170 -0.37 -1.86 1.43
N PHE A 171 0.39 -0.81 1.72
CA PHE A 171 1.20 -0.70 2.93
C PHE A 171 0.85 0.60 3.65
N LEU A 172 0.39 0.51 4.89
CA LEU A 172 -0.02 1.65 5.71
C LEU A 172 1.02 2.01 6.78
N GLY A 173 2.05 1.18 6.98
CA GLY A 173 2.99 1.36 8.08
C GLY A 173 2.29 1.35 9.44
N ALA A 174 2.89 2.05 10.40
CA ALA A 174 2.37 2.16 11.77
C ALA A 174 1.19 3.16 11.90
N SER A 175 0.92 3.94 10.87
CA SER A 175 -0.10 5.01 10.91
C SER A 175 -1.49 4.53 10.48
N GLY A 176 -1.66 3.26 10.14
CA GLY A 176 -2.92 2.72 9.68
C GLY A 176 -3.18 1.29 10.11
N ASN A 177 -4.41 0.86 9.92
CA ASN A 177 -4.82 -0.53 10.18
C ASN A 177 -5.94 -0.92 9.21
N PHE A 178 -5.96 -2.19 8.80
CA PHE A 178 -7.08 -2.76 8.06
C PHE A 178 -8.14 -3.26 9.02
N ILE A 179 -9.38 -2.92 8.74
CA ILE A 179 -10.54 -3.32 9.54
C ILE A 179 -11.06 -4.67 9.04
N ASP A 180 -11.31 -4.78 7.75
CA ASP A 180 -11.81 -5.99 7.11
C ASP A 180 -11.54 -5.97 5.59
N GLY A 181 -11.71 -7.13 4.93
CA GLY A 181 -11.63 -7.29 3.50
C GLY A 181 -12.66 -8.29 3.00
N ARG A 182 -13.19 -8.06 1.80
CA ARG A 182 -14.21 -8.90 1.21
C ARG A 182 -14.02 -9.03 -0.30
N TRP A 183 -14.15 -10.22 -0.80
CA TRP A 183 -14.33 -10.48 -2.24
C TRP A 183 -15.73 -10.06 -2.68
N ILE A 184 -15.80 -9.39 -3.81
CA ILE A 184 -17.03 -9.01 -4.50
C ILE A 184 -17.36 -10.10 -5.54
N ASP A 185 -16.35 -10.45 -6.33
CA ASP A 185 -16.40 -11.58 -7.28
C ASP A 185 -15.07 -12.36 -7.26
N SER A 186 -14.72 -13.10 -8.31
CA SER A 186 -13.49 -13.89 -8.39
C SER A 186 -12.22 -13.05 -8.60
N THR A 187 -12.34 -11.79 -9.04
CA THR A 187 -11.21 -10.89 -9.36
C THR A 187 -11.26 -9.57 -8.63
N GLN A 188 -12.45 -9.16 -8.19
CA GLN A 188 -12.67 -7.88 -7.52
C GLN A 188 -12.91 -8.04 -6.02
N PHE A 189 -12.30 -7.18 -5.25
CA PHE A 189 -12.46 -7.19 -3.79
C PHE A 189 -12.36 -5.77 -3.22
N SER A 190 -12.85 -5.64 -1.99
CA SER A 190 -12.76 -4.42 -1.21
C SER A 190 -11.93 -4.64 0.05
N ILE A 191 -11.20 -3.59 0.45
CA ILE A 191 -10.46 -3.52 1.72
C ILE A 191 -10.91 -2.25 2.43
N LEU A 192 -11.34 -2.42 3.68
CA LEU A 192 -11.70 -1.30 4.57
C LEU A 192 -10.60 -1.10 5.59
N GLY A 193 -10.20 0.14 5.84
CA GLY A 193 -9.17 0.46 6.80
C GLY A 193 -9.23 1.89 7.30
N VAL A 194 -8.34 2.20 8.23
CA VAL A 194 -8.10 3.55 8.75
C VAL A 194 -6.64 3.92 8.54
N PHE A 195 -6.39 5.18 8.19
CA PHE A 195 -5.04 5.65 7.93
C PHE A 195 -4.90 7.13 8.29
N ASP A 196 -3.90 7.46 9.11
CA ASP A 196 -3.55 8.85 9.42
C ASP A 196 -2.52 9.38 8.40
N GLU A 197 -3.03 9.71 7.21
CA GLU A 197 -2.22 10.22 6.10
C GLU A 197 -1.54 11.56 6.44
N LYS A 198 -2.13 12.33 7.34
CA LYS A 198 -1.66 13.68 7.72
C LYS A 198 -0.75 13.69 8.95
N GLY A 199 -0.62 12.57 9.66
CA GLY A 199 0.15 12.49 10.91
C GLY A 199 -0.41 13.35 12.05
N ASN A 200 -1.72 13.65 12.03
CA ASN A 200 -2.38 14.53 13.00
C ASN A 200 -3.22 13.78 14.05
N GLN A 201 -3.04 12.46 14.14
CA GLN A 201 -3.75 11.56 15.05
C GLN A 201 -5.27 11.51 14.80
N LYS A 202 -5.70 11.85 13.60
CA LYS A 202 -7.09 11.77 13.15
C LYS A 202 -7.14 10.90 11.89
N PRO A 203 -7.18 9.58 12.03
CA PRO A 203 -7.18 8.70 10.89
C PRO A 203 -8.48 8.85 10.08
N ASP A 204 -8.32 8.86 8.78
CA ASP A 204 -9.41 8.80 7.83
C ASP A 204 -9.86 7.34 7.66
N THR A 205 -11.16 7.10 7.51
CA THR A 205 -11.67 5.79 7.10
C THR A 205 -11.62 5.70 5.58
N LEU A 206 -10.94 4.69 5.09
CA LEU A 206 -10.67 4.47 3.67
C LEU A 206 -11.25 3.14 3.21
N LEU A 207 -11.73 3.13 1.99
CA LEU A 207 -12.17 1.93 1.29
C LEU A 207 -11.41 1.85 -0.03
N TRP A 208 -10.73 0.73 -0.25
CA TRP A 208 -10.14 0.41 -1.55
C TRP A 208 -11.01 -0.62 -2.26
N LEU A 209 -11.35 -0.33 -3.51
CA LEU A 209 -11.91 -1.30 -4.46
C LEU A 209 -10.81 -1.66 -5.46
N ILE A 210 -10.52 -2.93 -5.59
CA ILE A 210 -9.39 -3.40 -6.39
C ILE A 210 -9.87 -4.51 -7.32
N ASP A 211 -9.58 -4.34 -8.61
CA ASP A 211 -9.67 -5.40 -9.60
C ASP A 211 -8.26 -6.00 -9.79
N ALA A 212 -8.07 -7.23 -9.31
CA ALA A 212 -6.76 -7.90 -9.39
C ALA A 212 -6.38 -8.28 -10.82
N LYS A 213 -7.35 -8.53 -11.69
CA LYS A 213 -7.15 -8.93 -13.08
C LYS A 213 -6.74 -7.74 -13.93
N GLU A 214 -7.50 -6.66 -13.84
CA GLU A 214 -7.23 -5.42 -14.57
C GLU A 214 -6.17 -4.55 -13.88
N LYS A 215 -5.77 -4.91 -12.64
CA LYS A 215 -4.83 -4.16 -11.79
C LYS A 215 -5.28 -2.72 -11.57
N PHE A 216 -6.57 -2.55 -11.42
CA PHE A 216 -7.23 -1.27 -11.27
C PHE A 216 -7.56 -1.03 -9.80
N PHE A 217 -7.05 0.08 -9.26
CA PHE A 217 -7.20 0.48 -7.87
C PHE A 217 -8.04 1.75 -7.79
N ARG A 218 -8.98 1.77 -6.86
CA ARG A 218 -9.85 2.92 -6.56
C ARG A 218 -9.88 3.12 -5.06
N LYS A 219 -9.55 4.30 -4.59
CA LYS A 219 -9.51 4.66 -3.19
C LYS A 219 -10.59 5.67 -2.85
N TYR A 220 -11.44 5.32 -1.92
CA TYR A 220 -12.52 6.13 -1.41
C TYR A 220 -12.23 6.54 0.03
N LYS A 221 -12.77 7.69 0.43
CA LYS A 221 -12.74 8.19 1.80
C LYS A 221 -14.15 8.41 2.31
N LEU A 222 -14.41 7.99 3.55
CA LEU A 222 -15.65 8.25 4.27
C LEU A 222 -15.75 9.74 4.68
N GLU A 223 -16.87 10.40 4.36
CA GLU A 223 -17.17 11.80 4.68
C GLU A 223 -18.41 11.92 5.57
#